data_fcbbc502df55c1f5961433ecefffc1af
#
_entry.id   fcbbc502df55c1f5961433ecefffc1af
#
_cell.length_a   1.000
_cell.length_b   1.000
_cell.length_c   1.000
_cell.angle_alpha   90.00
_cell.angle_beta   90.00
_cell.angle_gamma   90.00
#
_symmetry.space_group_name_H-M   'P 1'
#
loop_
_entity.id
_entity.type
_entity.pdbx_description
1 polymer ?
#
loop_
_entity_poly.entity_id
_entity_poly.type
_entity_poly.pdbx_seq_one_letter_code
_entity_poly.pdbx_strand_id
1 'polypeptide(L)'
;MITIYALCGGYLELPYESMIRDAAPSRWTVPIECFLVEHPRGRLLFDTGLHCDTLTKMRERYGDERANRFGVHSKPGDDIVSQLARVGLTPADVPLVANSHWHFDHCGGNEFFPGATVLVQKREMDAARSSEVLAQGKYRPSPKDYEHPLRYQAVDGEHDVFGDGSVMLIPTYGHTPGHQSLLVRRDRERLLFTADACYTRENMDRDILPTVVWDEREMSHALGRLRDLRDKQGAITIYGHDPAQWRALAQAPAPMV
;
A
#
# COMPACT_ATOMS: atom_id res chain seq x y z
N MET A 1 -12.25 -6.78 19.97
CA MET A 1 -12.87 -6.40 18.67
C MET A 1 -11.79 -5.72 17.84
N ILE A 2 -11.73 -5.97 16.54
CA ILE A 2 -10.80 -5.32 15.61
C ILE A 2 -11.45 -4.05 15.09
N THR A 3 -10.72 -2.92 15.16
CA THR A 3 -11.15 -1.63 14.59
C THR A 3 -10.18 -1.24 13.50
N ILE A 4 -10.67 -0.69 12.38
CA ILE A 4 -9.85 -0.30 11.25
C ILE A 4 -10.13 1.17 10.91
N TYR A 5 -9.07 1.94 10.66
CA TYR A 5 -9.16 3.31 10.20
C TYR A 5 -8.51 3.45 8.83
N ALA A 6 -9.22 4.06 7.90
CA ALA A 6 -8.65 4.49 6.64
C ALA A 6 -7.97 5.86 6.83
N LEU A 7 -6.69 5.91 6.55
CA LEU A 7 -5.83 7.08 6.71
C LEU A 7 -5.37 7.55 5.32
N CYS A 8 -5.37 8.86 5.10
CA CYS A 8 -4.87 9.44 3.86
C CYS A 8 -3.33 9.54 3.91
N GLY A 9 -2.63 8.78 3.09
CA GLY A 9 -1.18 8.86 2.92
C GLY A 9 -0.76 9.86 1.84
N GLY A 10 -1.69 10.66 1.31
CA GLY A 10 -1.45 11.63 0.27
C GLY A 10 -2.33 11.45 -0.96
N TYR A 11 -2.09 12.28 -1.98
CA TYR A 11 -2.74 12.19 -3.29
C TYR A 11 -1.70 12.39 -4.40
N LEU A 12 -1.75 11.50 -5.39
CA LEU A 12 -0.94 11.59 -6.60
C LEU A 12 -1.82 11.76 -7.84
N GLU A 13 -1.36 12.57 -8.78
CA GLU A 13 -1.87 12.57 -10.14
C GLU A 13 -0.91 11.78 -11.03
N LEU A 14 -1.45 10.82 -11.76
CA LEU A 14 -0.69 9.93 -12.63
C LEU A 14 -1.46 9.66 -13.94
N PRO A 15 -0.76 9.21 -15.00
CA PRO A 15 -1.41 8.78 -16.22
C PRO A 15 -2.36 7.61 -15.95
N TYR A 16 -3.60 7.69 -16.44
CA TYR A 16 -4.63 6.68 -16.17
C TYR A 16 -4.24 5.30 -16.72
N GLU A 17 -3.55 5.26 -17.86
CA GLU A 17 -3.00 4.03 -18.43
C GLU A 17 -1.98 3.35 -17.53
N SER A 18 -1.42 4.06 -16.55
CA SER A 18 -0.57 3.42 -15.53
C SER A 18 -1.36 2.44 -14.67
N MET A 19 -2.65 2.67 -14.50
CA MET A 19 -3.56 1.86 -13.67
C MET A 19 -4.41 0.90 -14.52
N ILE A 20 -4.89 1.36 -15.67
CA ILE A 20 -5.73 0.59 -16.59
C ILE A 20 -5.03 0.55 -17.95
N ARG A 21 -4.50 -0.60 -18.33
CA ARG A 21 -3.84 -0.79 -19.63
C ARG A 21 -4.81 -0.49 -20.76
N ASP A 22 -4.33 0.14 -21.81
CA ASP A 22 -5.09 0.53 -23.00
C ASP A 22 -6.22 1.56 -22.74
N ALA A 23 -6.22 2.20 -21.59
CA ALA A 23 -7.12 3.32 -21.34
C ALA A 23 -6.79 4.51 -22.26
N ALA A 24 -7.80 5.32 -22.59
CA ALA A 24 -7.58 6.57 -23.30
C ALA A 24 -6.68 7.50 -22.47
N PRO A 25 -5.76 8.23 -23.13
CA PRO A 25 -4.84 9.13 -22.43
C PRO A 25 -5.59 10.15 -21.57
N SER A 26 -5.36 10.09 -20.29
CA SER A 26 -5.91 11.03 -19.30
C SER A 26 -5.05 10.99 -18.04
N ARG A 27 -5.27 11.94 -17.13
CA ARG A 27 -4.60 11.93 -15.82
C ARG A 27 -5.65 11.87 -14.72
N TRP A 28 -5.36 11.05 -13.72
CA TRP A 28 -6.23 10.86 -12.58
C TRP A 28 -5.52 11.22 -11.29
N THR A 29 -6.22 11.95 -10.42
CA THR A 29 -5.80 12.14 -9.04
C THR A 29 -6.35 10.98 -8.21
N VAL A 30 -5.45 10.23 -7.61
CA VAL A 30 -5.77 9.03 -6.82
C VAL A 30 -5.36 9.22 -5.36
N PRO A 31 -6.08 8.62 -4.42
CA PRO A 31 -5.67 8.57 -3.02
C PRO A 31 -4.48 7.61 -2.86
N ILE A 32 -3.63 7.91 -1.89
CA ILE A 32 -2.65 6.98 -1.35
C ILE A 32 -3.20 6.53 0.00
N GLU A 33 -3.62 5.29 0.05
CA GLU A 33 -4.39 4.77 1.17
C GLU A 33 -3.47 4.04 2.16
N CYS A 34 -3.64 4.32 3.45
CA CYS A 34 -2.99 3.60 4.54
C CYS A 34 -4.07 3.10 5.50
N PHE A 35 -3.83 1.98 6.17
CA PHE A 35 -4.84 1.40 7.05
C PHE A 35 -4.27 1.07 8.41
N LEU A 36 -4.81 1.69 9.46
CA LEU A 36 -4.49 1.34 10.83
C LEU A 36 -5.46 0.25 11.31
N VAL A 37 -4.92 -0.87 11.72
CA VAL A 37 -5.66 -1.98 12.33
C VAL A 37 -5.37 -1.99 13.83
N GLU A 38 -6.38 -1.67 14.64
CA GLU A 38 -6.33 -1.86 16.08
C GLU A 38 -6.85 -3.26 16.43
N HIS A 39 -5.98 -4.09 16.95
CA HIS A 39 -6.25 -5.45 17.36
C HIS A 39 -6.07 -5.59 18.88
N PRO A 40 -6.77 -6.49 19.58
CA PRO A 40 -6.58 -6.71 21.03
C PRO A 40 -5.14 -7.01 21.45
N ARG A 41 -4.30 -7.51 20.54
CA ARG A 41 -2.88 -7.82 20.78
C ARG A 41 -1.91 -6.75 20.32
N GLY A 42 -2.37 -5.62 19.76
CA GLY A 42 -1.51 -4.54 19.30
C GLY A 42 -2.07 -3.79 18.11
N ARG A 43 -1.25 -2.95 17.49
CA ARG A 43 -1.61 -2.14 16.31
C ARG A 43 -0.71 -2.49 15.15
N LEU A 44 -1.30 -2.56 13.95
CA LEU A 44 -0.62 -2.69 12.67
C LEU A 44 -0.99 -1.49 11.79
N LEU A 45 0.00 -0.82 11.23
CA LEU A 45 -0.21 0.13 10.13
C LEU A 45 0.17 -0.56 8.81
N PHE A 46 -0.77 -0.65 7.89
CA PHE A 46 -0.53 -1.16 6.54
C PHE A 46 -0.28 0.01 5.60
N ASP A 47 0.93 0.11 5.11
CA ASP A 47 1.57 1.21 4.38
C ASP A 47 1.67 2.53 5.16
N THR A 48 2.59 3.39 4.73
CA THR A 48 2.90 4.68 5.38
C THR A 48 2.74 5.88 4.47
N GLY A 49 2.26 5.67 3.24
CA GLY A 49 1.95 6.74 2.30
C GLY A 49 3.17 7.47 1.75
N LEU A 50 2.91 8.65 1.21
CA LEU A 50 3.93 9.56 0.73
C LEU A 50 4.70 10.19 1.88
N HIS A 51 5.99 10.43 1.67
CA HIS A 51 6.75 11.28 2.59
C HIS A 51 6.22 12.72 2.57
N CYS A 52 6.14 13.38 3.73
CA CYS A 52 5.61 14.75 3.86
C CYS A 52 6.36 15.77 2.98
N ASP A 53 7.65 15.56 2.73
CA ASP A 53 8.46 16.42 1.85
C ASP A 53 8.01 16.39 0.38
N THR A 54 7.21 15.40 -0.05
CA THR A 54 6.71 15.34 -1.44
C THR A 54 5.87 16.54 -1.82
N LEU A 55 5.19 17.16 -0.86
CA LEU A 55 4.40 18.37 -1.08
C LEU A 55 5.22 19.53 -1.68
N THR A 56 6.46 19.69 -1.26
CA THR A 56 7.28 20.86 -1.61
C THR A 56 8.62 20.49 -2.23
N LYS A 57 9.10 19.25 -2.04
CA LYS A 57 10.45 18.81 -2.40
C LYS A 57 10.46 17.53 -3.24
N MET A 58 9.37 17.23 -3.98
CA MET A 58 9.26 16.02 -4.79
C MET A 58 10.49 15.81 -5.68
N ARG A 59 10.92 16.85 -6.38
CA ARG A 59 12.08 16.83 -7.29
C ARG A 59 13.40 16.60 -6.55
N GLU A 60 13.59 17.28 -5.42
CA GLU A 60 14.78 17.12 -4.58
C GLU A 60 14.89 15.71 -4.00
N ARG A 61 13.75 15.16 -3.55
CA ARG A 61 13.71 13.83 -2.92
C ARG A 61 13.82 12.69 -3.92
N TYR A 62 13.09 12.76 -5.04
CA TYR A 62 12.92 11.62 -5.96
C TYR A 62 13.44 11.83 -7.37
N GLY A 63 13.99 13.01 -7.66
CA GLY A 63 14.59 13.36 -8.96
C GLY A 63 13.57 13.81 -10.01
N ASP A 64 14.09 14.20 -11.16
CA ASP A 64 13.33 14.81 -12.26
C ASP A 64 12.32 13.84 -12.87
N GLU A 65 12.69 12.59 -13.05
CA GLU A 65 11.84 11.61 -13.71
C GLU A 65 10.51 11.42 -12.95
N ARG A 66 10.58 11.15 -11.64
CA ARG A 66 9.36 11.02 -10.81
C ARG A 66 8.59 12.33 -10.70
N ALA A 67 9.28 13.45 -10.50
CA ALA A 67 8.64 14.75 -10.38
C ALA A 67 7.94 15.21 -11.67
N ASN A 68 8.39 14.75 -12.84
CA ASN A 68 7.72 15.04 -14.11
C ASN A 68 6.58 14.04 -14.42
N ARG A 69 6.68 12.81 -13.92
CA ARG A 69 5.67 11.79 -14.14
C ARG A 69 4.44 11.96 -13.25
N PHE A 70 4.64 12.31 -11.98
CA PHE A 70 3.60 12.41 -10.96
C PHE A 70 3.33 13.85 -10.55
N GLY A 71 2.04 14.24 -10.51
CA GLY A 71 1.61 15.45 -9.80
C GLY A 71 1.31 15.12 -8.34
N VAL A 72 1.72 15.96 -7.41
CA VAL A 72 1.37 15.83 -5.99
C VAL A 72 0.22 16.76 -5.68
N HIS A 73 -0.90 16.22 -5.24
CA HIS A 73 -2.12 16.96 -4.90
C HIS A 73 -2.47 16.86 -3.41
N SER A 74 -1.57 16.32 -2.60
CA SER A 74 -1.70 16.27 -1.14
C SER A 74 -1.75 17.66 -0.54
N LYS A 75 -2.36 17.77 0.63
CA LYS A 75 -2.43 19.01 1.43
C LYS A 75 -1.70 18.79 2.76
N PRO A 76 -1.32 19.86 3.46
CA PRO A 76 -0.86 19.74 4.84
C PRO A 76 -1.89 18.95 5.67
N GLY A 77 -1.43 17.91 6.34
CA GLY A 77 -2.29 16.97 7.07
C GLY A 77 -2.63 15.68 6.30
N ASP A 78 -2.30 15.58 5.02
CA ASP A 78 -2.41 14.34 4.22
C ASP A 78 -1.10 13.53 4.33
N ASP A 79 -0.52 13.46 5.50
CA ASP A 79 0.64 12.64 5.82
C ASP A 79 0.30 11.70 6.98
N ILE A 80 1.00 10.60 7.07
CA ILE A 80 0.67 9.53 8.03
C ILE A 80 0.76 9.98 9.49
N VAL A 81 1.68 10.87 9.84
CA VAL A 81 1.82 11.38 11.22
C VAL A 81 0.62 12.23 11.60
N SER A 82 0.24 13.15 10.72
CA SER A 82 -0.95 14.00 10.90
C SER A 82 -2.24 13.16 10.95
N GLN A 83 -2.32 12.12 10.13
CA GLN A 83 -3.49 11.24 10.09
C GLN A 83 -3.62 10.39 11.36
N LEU A 84 -2.53 9.89 11.92
CA LEU A 84 -2.54 9.20 13.21
C LEU A 84 -3.00 10.13 14.34
N ALA A 85 -2.60 11.39 14.32
CA ALA A 85 -3.04 12.38 15.30
C ALA A 85 -4.57 12.59 15.28
N ARG A 86 -5.24 12.42 14.13
CA ARG A 86 -6.72 12.50 14.02
C ARG A 86 -7.44 11.41 14.81
N VAL A 87 -6.79 10.27 15.04
CA VAL A 87 -7.31 9.17 15.86
C VAL A 87 -6.67 9.15 17.27
N GLY A 88 -5.99 10.23 17.65
CA GLY A 88 -5.39 10.39 18.99
C GLY A 88 -4.11 9.59 19.20
N LEU A 89 -3.42 9.20 18.10
CA LEU A 89 -2.19 8.40 18.16
C LEU A 89 -1.00 9.17 17.59
N THR A 90 0.17 8.69 17.96
CA THR A 90 1.48 9.10 17.44
C THR A 90 2.16 7.89 16.78
N PRO A 91 3.21 8.07 15.98
CA PRO A 91 3.98 6.94 15.47
C PRO A 91 4.54 5.99 16.55
N ALA A 92 4.81 6.49 17.75
CA ALA A 92 5.27 5.68 18.88
C ALA A 92 4.21 4.68 19.39
N ASP A 93 2.94 4.92 19.10
CA ASP A 93 1.83 4.05 19.48
C ASP A 93 1.60 2.90 18.50
N VAL A 94 2.38 2.84 17.40
CA VAL A 94 2.28 1.86 16.34
C VAL A 94 3.52 0.95 16.34
N PRO A 95 3.44 -0.21 17.00
CA PRO A 95 4.60 -1.12 17.12
C PRO A 95 4.89 -1.93 15.86
N LEU A 96 3.92 -2.08 14.97
CA LEU A 96 4.05 -2.83 13.73
C LEU A 96 3.64 -1.99 12.52
N VAL A 97 4.48 -1.99 11.51
CA VAL A 97 4.18 -1.48 10.17
C VAL A 97 4.28 -2.67 9.21
N ALA A 98 3.40 -2.78 8.23
CA ALA A 98 3.59 -3.69 7.11
C ALA A 98 3.59 -2.87 5.83
N ASN A 99 4.66 -2.94 5.05
CA ASN A 99 4.65 -2.37 3.71
C ASN A 99 4.10 -3.40 2.72
N SER A 100 3.13 -2.98 1.90
CA SER A 100 2.69 -3.78 0.77
C SER A 100 3.84 -4.03 -0.19
N HIS A 101 4.63 -3.01 -0.45
CA HIS A 101 5.86 -3.02 -1.26
C HIS A 101 6.66 -1.72 -1.05
N TRP A 102 7.79 -1.56 -1.73
CA TRP A 102 8.71 -0.43 -1.51
C TRP A 102 8.71 0.64 -2.61
N HIS A 103 7.55 0.94 -3.21
CA HIS A 103 7.39 2.20 -3.94
C HIS A 103 7.21 3.36 -2.96
N PHE A 104 7.57 4.55 -3.43
CA PHE A 104 7.69 5.78 -2.62
C PHE A 104 6.36 6.26 -2.01
N ASP A 105 5.25 5.86 -2.57
CA ASP A 105 3.91 6.18 -2.11
C ASP A 105 3.33 5.15 -1.11
N HIS A 106 4.05 4.06 -0.84
CA HIS A 106 3.67 3.06 0.16
C HIS A 106 4.60 3.00 1.37
N CYS A 107 5.87 3.35 1.19
CA CYS A 107 6.87 3.31 2.26
C CYS A 107 7.44 4.68 2.64
N GLY A 108 6.92 5.77 2.03
CA GLY A 108 7.45 7.12 2.19
C GLY A 108 7.51 7.65 3.62
N GLY A 109 6.58 7.22 4.46
CA GLY A 109 6.54 7.62 5.87
C GLY A 109 7.28 6.67 6.83
N ASN A 110 7.99 5.65 6.35
CA ASN A 110 8.65 4.65 7.21
C ASN A 110 9.57 5.27 8.27
N GLU A 111 10.32 6.31 7.93
CA GLU A 111 11.28 6.95 8.84
C GLU A 111 10.63 7.51 10.12
N PHE A 112 9.34 7.80 10.10
CA PHE A 112 8.61 8.32 11.26
C PHE A 112 8.30 7.24 12.32
N PHE A 113 8.60 5.97 12.04
CA PHE A 113 8.31 4.84 12.93
C PHE A 113 9.58 4.14 13.47
N PRO A 114 10.53 4.86 14.12
CA PRO A 114 11.81 4.28 14.53
C PRO A 114 11.67 3.18 15.58
N GLY A 115 10.54 3.15 16.31
CA GLY A 115 10.24 2.11 17.31
C GLY A 115 9.53 0.88 16.77
N ALA A 116 9.02 0.94 15.53
CA ALA A 116 8.25 -0.15 14.95
C ALA A 116 9.12 -1.27 14.35
N THR A 117 8.51 -2.45 14.25
CA THR A 117 9.01 -3.50 13.36
C THR A 117 8.26 -3.42 12.03
N VAL A 118 9.00 -3.33 10.93
CA VAL A 118 8.45 -3.23 9.58
C VAL A 118 8.45 -4.61 8.91
N LEU A 119 7.25 -5.15 8.64
CA LEU A 119 7.03 -6.45 8.01
C LEU A 119 7.04 -6.29 6.48
N VAL A 120 7.90 -6.99 5.80
CA VAL A 120 8.07 -6.92 4.34
C VAL A 120 8.34 -8.32 3.80
N GLN A 121 7.80 -8.65 2.64
CA GLN A 121 8.13 -9.93 2.01
C GLN A 121 9.63 -10.02 1.71
N LYS A 122 10.20 -11.17 2.00
CA LYS A 122 11.62 -11.46 1.74
C LYS A 122 12.00 -11.17 0.29
N ARG A 123 11.13 -11.54 -0.66
CA ARG A 123 11.33 -11.27 -2.10
C ARG A 123 11.43 -9.77 -2.43
N GLU A 124 10.70 -8.90 -1.73
CA GLU A 124 10.80 -7.44 -1.90
C GLU A 124 12.16 -6.93 -1.44
N MET A 125 12.58 -7.38 -0.25
CA MET A 125 13.87 -7.01 0.34
C MET A 125 15.04 -7.49 -0.52
N ASP A 126 14.99 -8.71 -1.02
CA ASP A 126 16.04 -9.29 -1.86
C ASP A 126 16.11 -8.57 -3.22
N ALA A 127 14.97 -8.30 -3.84
CA ALA A 127 14.88 -7.62 -5.12
C ALA A 127 15.38 -6.17 -5.05
N ALA A 128 15.05 -5.44 -3.99
CA ALA A 128 15.50 -4.07 -3.78
C ALA A 128 17.02 -3.93 -3.60
N ARG A 129 17.69 -5.01 -3.24
CA ARG A 129 19.15 -5.09 -3.08
C ARG A 129 19.86 -5.74 -4.27
N SER A 130 19.12 -6.29 -5.22
CA SER A 130 19.70 -6.97 -6.38
C SER A 130 19.97 -5.98 -7.51
N SER A 131 21.24 -5.74 -7.81
CA SER A 131 21.64 -4.92 -8.96
C SER A 131 21.12 -5.46 -10.29
N GLU A 132 21.00 -6.79 -10.43
CA GLU A 132 20.43 -7.43 -11.62
C GLU A 132 18.95 -7.12 -11.79
N VAL A 133 18.17 -7.17 -10.71
CA VAL A 133 16.73 -6.83 -10.72
C VAL A 133 16.54 -5.34 -11.02
N LEU A 134 17.28 -4.48 -10.35
CA LEU A 134 17.19 -3.02 -10.54
C LEU A 134 17.60 -2.58 -11.95
N ALA A 135 18.59 -3.24 -12.55
CA ALA A 135 19.05 -2.94 -13.91
C ALA A 135 17.97 -3.20 -14.98
N GLN A 136 16.97 -4.04 -14.71
CA GLN A 136 15.85 -4.26 -15.63
C GLN A 136 14.92 -3.04 -15.77
N GLY A 137 14.97 -2.11 -14.81
CA GLY A 137 14.17 -0.88 -14.83
C GLY A 137 12.66 -1.05 -14.63
N LYS A 138 12.18 -2.28 -14.43
CA LYS A 138 10.76 -2.59 -14.19
C LYS A 138 10.34 -2.37 -12.74
N TYR A 139 11.24 -2.64 -11.80
CA TYR A 139 11.04 -2.42 -10.37
C TYR A 139 11.89 -1.22 -9.93
N ARG A 140 11.24 -0.24 -9.33
CA ARG A 140 11.87 1.03 -8.93
C ARG A 140 11.56 1.34 -7.46
N PRO A 141 12.17 0.60 -6.51
CA PRO A 141 11.98 0.88 -5.10
C PRO A 141 12.53 2.25 -4.74
N SER A 142 12.21 2.74 -3.57
CA SER A 142 12.68 4.04 -3.08
C SER A 142 13.66 3.89 -1.92
N PRO A 143 14.98 3.80 -2.17
CA PRO A 143 15.99 3.65 -1.11
C PRO A 143 15.89 4.70 -0.02
N LYS A 144 15.56 5.94 -0.39
CA LYS A 144 15.37 7.05 0.57
C LYS A 144 14.24 6.81 1.57
N ASP A 145 13.33 5.86 1.29
CA ASP A 145 12.14 5.61 2.11
C ASP A 145 12.24 4.29 2.89
N TYR A 146 13.14 3.37 2.50
CA TYR A 146 13.34 2.11 3.24
C TYR A 146 14.75 1.90 3.80
N GLU A 147 15.78 2.63 3.36
CA GLU A 147 17.14 2.53 3.92
C GLU A 147 17.31 3.36 5.21
N HIS A 148 16.36 3.19 6.14
CA HIS A 148 16.42 3.77 7.47
C HIS A 148 16.87 2.73 8.50
N PRO A 149 17.44 3.14 9.66
CA PRO A 149 17.85 2.23 10.73
C PRO A 149 16.63 1.68 11.51
N LEU A 150 15.68 1.11 10.76
CA LEU A 150 14.48 0.48 11.29
C LEU A 150 14.69 -1.02 11.49
N ARG A 151 13.85 -1.62 12.32
CA ARG A 151 13.81 -3.07 12.45
C ARG A 151 12.95 -3.68 11.33
N TYR A 152 13.59 -4.15 10.27
CA TYR A 152 12.91 -4.88 9.20
C TYR A 152 12.83 -6.36 9.54
N GLN A 153 11.64 -6.93 9.44
CA GLN A 153 11.39 -8.36 9.57
C GLN A 153 10.93 -8.90 8.21
N ALA A 154 11.75 -9.77 7.63
CA ALA A 154 11.39 -10.50 6.42
C ALA A 154 10.27 -11.51 6.74
N VAL A 155 9.19 -11.49 5.96
CA VAL A 155 8.16 -12.51 5.94
C VAL A 155 8.26 -13.30 4.63
N ASP A 156 7.92 -14.58 4.65
CA ASP A 156 8.00 -15.43 3.46
C ASP A 156 6.64 -16.14 3.28
N GLY A 157 5.93 -15.75 2.24
CA GLY A 157 4.58 -16.25 1.99
C GLY A 157 3.51 -15.59 2.88
N GLU A 158 2.49 -16.36 3.25
CA GLU A 158 1.43 -15.88 4.15
C GLU A 158 1.95 -15.71 5.57
N HIS A 159 1.55 -14.61 6.21
CA HIS A 159 1.99 -14.31 7.57
C HIS A 159 0.83 -13.85 8.45
N ASP A 160 0.62 -14.55 9.56
CA ASP A 160 -0.35 -14.19 10.59
C ASP A 160 0.29 -13.19 11.56
N VAL A 161 -0.12 -11.92 11.45
CA VAL A 161 0.51 -10.81 12.18
C VAL A 161 0.36 -10.96 13.70
N PHE A 162 -0.79 -11.44 14.16
CA PHE A 162 -1.10 -11.56 15.59
C PHE A 162 -1.21 -13.00 16.08
N GLY A 163 -1.04 -14.01 15.21
CA GLY A 163 -1.04 -15.41 15.59
C GLY A 163 -2.43 -15.98 15.97
N ASP A 164 -3.51 -15.41 15.42
CA ASP A 164 -4.88 -15.88 15.64
C ASP A 164 -5.71 -16.01 14.35
N GLY A 165 -5.05 -15.82 13.21
CA GLY A 165 -5.65 -15.91 11.89
C GLY A 165 -6.55 -14.74 11.50
N SER A 166 -6.63 -13.70 12.33
CA SER A 166 -7.52 -12.56 12.05
C SER A 166 -6.91 -11.50 11.13
N VAL A 167 -5.58 -11.32 11.16
CA VAL A 167 -4.86 -10.31 10.37
C VAL A 167 -3.71 -10.97 9.62
N MET A 168 -3.92 -11.16 8.32
CA MET A 168 -3.02 -11.93 7.46
C MET A 168 -2.39 -11.05 6.39
N LEU A 169 -1.08 -11.05 6.30
CA LEU A 169 -0.36 -10.60 5.11
C LEU A 169 -0.37 -11.74 4.10
N ILE A 170 -0.81 -11.48 2.87
CA ILE A 170 -0.92 -12.49 1.81
C ILE A 170 -0.07 -12.08 0.61
N PRO A 171 0.77 -12.97 0.06
CA PRO A 171 1.57 -12.65 -1.11
C PRO A 171 0.66 -12.40 -2.32
N THR A 172 0.90 -11.27 -3.00
CA THR A 172 0.23 -10.88 -4.24
C THR A 172 1.27 -10.29 -5.20
N TYR A 173 2.28 -11.13 -5.49
CA TYR A 173 3.41 -10.77 -6.34
C TYR A 173 2.99 -10.37 -7.75
N GLY A 174 3.80 -9.56 -8.39
CA GLY A 174 3.62 -9.21 -9.81
C GLY A 174 3.65 -7.71 -10.08
N HIS A 175 3.05 -6.87 -9.24
CA HIS A 175 3.27 -5.42 -9.29
C HIS A 175 4.72 -5.08 -8.95
N THR A 176 5.21 -5.60 -7.86
CA THR A 176 6.63 -5.71 -7.51
C THR A 176 6.99 -7.17 -7.23
N PRO A 177 8.31 -7.51 -7.13
CA PRO A 177 8.75 -8.88 -6.87
C PRO A 177 8.18 -9.49 -5.59
N GLY A 178 7.96 -8.69 -4.57
CA GLY A 178 7.52 -9.13 -3.24
C GLY A 178 6.28 -8.43 -2.72
N HIS A 179 5.40 -7.94 -3.61
CA HIS A 179 4.16 -7.30 -3.21
C HIS A 179 3.29 -8.21 -2.33
N GLN A 180 2.67 -7.61 -1.30
CA GLN A 180 1.71 -8.30 -0.43
C GLN A 180 0.45 -7.45 -0.20
N SER A 181 -0.67 -8.11 -0.03
CA SER A 181 -1.96 -7.53 0.35
C SER A 181 -2.28 -7.88 1.81
N LEU A 182 -3.28 -7.20 2.40
CA LEU A 182 -3.73 -7.46 3.77
C LEU A 182 -5.14 -8.03 3.75
N LEU A 183 -5.36 -9.12 4.48
CA LEU A 183 -6.68 -9.70 4.73
C LEU A 183 -6.99 -9.63 6.22
N VAL A 184 -8.06 -8.93 6.59
CA VAL A 184 -8.55 -8.85 7.96
C VAL A 184 -9.88 -9.57 8.10
N ARG A 185 -9.96 -10.50 9.06
CA ARG A 185 -11.18 -11.20 9.45
C ARG A 185 -11.72 -10.59 10.73
N ARG A 186 -12.87 -9.92 10.63
CA ARG A 186 -13.53 -9.25 11.75
C ARG A 186 -14.96 -9.78 11.87
N ASP A 187 -15.25 -10.45 12.96
CA ASP A 187 -16.54 -11.09 13.20
C ASP A 187 -16.94 -12.04 12.05
N ARG A 188 -17.95 -11.65 11.25
CA ARG A 188 -18.40 -12.40 10.07
C ARG A 188 -17.90 -11.80 8.75
N GLU A 189 -17.17 -10.71 8.82
CA GLU A 189 -16.68 -10.00 7.65
C GLU A 189 -15.23 -10.37 7.32
N ARG A 190 -14.90 -10.29 6.06
CA ARG A 190 -13.52 -10.31 5.55
C ARG A 190 -13.29 -9.02 4.80
N LEU A 191 -12.28 -8.26 5.20
CA LEU A 191 -11.85 -7.06 4.49
C LEU A 191 -10.51 -7.37 3.81
N LEU A 192 -10.47 -7.14 2.50
CA LEU A 192 -9.31 -7.39 1.66
C LEU A 192 -8.76 -6.07 1.14
N PHE A 193 -7.58 -5.68 1.60
CA PHE A 193 -6.87 -4.49 1.17
C PHE A 193 -5.85 -4.90 0.13
N THR A 194 -6.11 -4.54 -1.11
CA THR A 194 -5.34 -5.07 -2.25
C THR A 194 -4.01 -4.39 -2.47
N ALA A 195 -3.86 -3.14 -2.02
CA ALA A 195 -2.77 -2.26 -2.45
C ALA A 195 -2.61 -2.32 -3.99
N ASP A 196 -1.40 -2.32 -4.51
CA ASP A 196 -1.14 -2.23 -5.95
C ASP A 196 -1.30 -3.55 -6.73
N ALA A 197 -1.67 -4.63 -6.05
CA ALA A 197 -2.10 -5.84 -6.74
C ALA A 197 -3.45 -5.65 -7.46
N CYS A 198 -4.23 -4.63 -7.08
CA CYS A 198 -5.46 -4.22 -7.77
C CYS A 198 -5.77 -2.76 -7.45
N TYR A 199 -5.51 -1.87 -8.39
CA TYR A 199 -5.66 -0.42 -8.17
C TYR A 199 -7.11 0.04 -8.02
N THR A 200 -8.01 -0.50 -8.85
CA THR A 200 -9.39 -0.07 -8.92
C THR A 200 -10.34 -1.26 -9.07
N ARG A 201 -11.62 -1.01 -8.84
CA ARG A 201 -12.68 -1.97 -9.15
C ARG A 201 -12.64 -2.40 -10.62
N GLU A 202 -12.30 -1.49 -11.52
CA GLU A 202 -12.25 -1.78 -12.96
C GLU A 202 -11.20 -2.83 -13.32
N ASN A 203 -10.00 -2.79 -12.68
CA ASN A 203 -8.98 -3.82 -12.86
C ASN A 203 -9.54 -5.21 -12.55
N MET A 204 -10.25 -5.33 -11.43
CA MET A 204 -10.76 -6.62 -10.97
C MET A 204 -11.95 -7.12 -11.80
N ASP A 205 -12.88 -6.23 -12.14
CA ASP A 205 -14.12 -6.62 -12.84
C ASP A 205 -13.87 -6.94 -14.31
N ARG A 206 -12.91 -6.26 -14.96
CA ARG A 206 -12.57 -6.44 -16.38
C ARG A 206 -11.35 -7.29 -16.62
N ASP A 207 -10.68 -7.77 -15.57
CA ASP A 207 -9.43 -8.54 -15.66
C ASP A 207 -8.31 -7.79 -16.41
N ILE A 208 -8.21 -6.48 -16.17
CA ILE A 208 -7.24 -5.61 -16.84
C ILE A 208 -6.08 -5.32 -15.91
N LEU A 209 -4.86 -5.59 -16.39
CA LEU A 209 -3.64 -5.26 -15.67
C LEU A 209 -3.27 -3.78 -15.85
N PRO A 210 -2.53 -3.19 -14.90
CA PRO A 210 -1.86 -1.90 -15.08
C PRO A 210 -0.67 -2.02 -16.05
N THR A 211 -0.05 -0.89 -16.41
CA THR A 211 1.21 -0.90 -17.16
C THR A 211 2.44 -0.95 -16.25
N VAL A 212 2.28 -0.58 -14.97
CA VAL A 212 3.36 -0.68 -13.98
C VAL A 212 3.33 -2.08 -13.36
N VAL A 213 4.08 -2.99 -13.95
CA VAL A 213 4.10 -4.43 -13.59
C VAL A 213 5.52 -4.95 -13.66
N TRP A 214 5.95 -5.65 -12.62
CA TRP A 214 7.20 -6.41 -12.61
C TRP A 214 7.10 -7.68 -13.45
N ASP A 215 6.07 -8.50 -13.17
CA ASP A 215 5.80 -9.75 -13.87
C ASP A 215 4.29 -9.92 -14.11
N GLU A 216 3.90 -9.94 -15.38
CA GLU A 216 2.49 -10.00 -15.78
C GLU A 216 1.81 -11.32 -15.39
N ARG A 217 2.54 -12.43 -15.40
CA ARG A 217 1.99 -13.74 -15.06
C ARG A 217 1.70 -13.83 -13.56
N GLU A 218 2.65 -13.36 -12.73
CA GLU A 218 2.44 -13.27 -11.29
C GLU A 218 1.31 -12.30 -10.96
N MET A 219 1.26 -11.13 -11.64
CA MET A 219 0.20 -10.13 -11.45
C MET A 219 -1.19 -10.67 -11.80
N SER A 220 -1.33 -11.38 -12.93
CA SER A 220 -2.59 -12.03 -13.31
C SER A 220 -3.01 -13.09 -12.29
N HIS A 221 -2.04 -13.87 -11.78
CA HIS A 221 -2.31 -14.87 -10.76
C HIS A 221 -2.77 -14.21 -9.45
N ALA A 222 -2.10 -13.14 -9.03
CA ALA A 222 -2.47 -12.36 -7.84
C ALA A 222 -3.89 -11.78 -7.99
N LEU A 223 -4.20 -11.15 -9.12
CA LEU A 223 -5.53 -10.59 -9.39
C LEU A 223 -6.61 -11.68 -9.36
N GLY A 224 -6.35 -12.85 -9.97
CA GLY A 224 -7.26 -14.01 -9.92
C GLY A 224 -7.51 -14.49 -8.49
N ARG A 225 -6.46 -14.58 -7.67
CA ARG A 225 -6.57 -14.94 -6.26
C ARG A 225 -7.40 -13.92 -5.45
N LEU A 226 -7.17 -12.62 -5.66
CA LEU A 226 -7.94 -11.56 -4.99
C LEU A 226 -9.41 -11.60 -5.40
N ARG A 227 -9.70 -11.88 -6.68
CA ARG A 227 -11.06 -12.07 -7.18
C ARG A 227 -11.73 -13.28 -6.52
N ASP A 228 -11.04 -14.39 -6.34
CA ASP A 228 -11.56 -15.55 -5.63
C ASP A 228 -11.89 -15.25 -4.16
N LEU A 229 -11.09 -14.46 -3.48
CA LEU A 229 -11.38 -13.99 -2.13
C LEU A 229 -12.66 -13.14 -2.10
N ARG A 230 -12.83 -12.23 -3.07
CA ARG A 230 -14.03 -11.40 -3.21
C ARG A 230 -15.26 -12.25 -3.54
N ASP A 231 -15.22 -13.00 -4.63
CA ASP A 231 -16.41 -13.60 -5.26
C ASP A 231 -16.83 -14.93 -4.61
N LYS A 232 -15.85 -15.74 -4.17
CA LYS A 232 -16.12 -17.06 -3.58
C LYS A 232 -16.13 -17.05 -2.06
N GLN A 233 -15.42 -16.11 -1.43
CA GLN A 233 -15.32 -16.05 0.03
C GLN A 233 -15.99 -14.83 0.64
N GLY A 234 -16.58 -13.94 -0.20
CA GLY A 234 -17.36 -12.79 0.23
C GLY A 234 -16.51 -11.67 0.86
N ALA A 235 -15.23 -11.55 0.48
CA ALA A 235 -14.38 -10.49 1.01
C ALA A 235 -14.80 -9.11 0.47
N ILE A 236 -15.02 -8.17 1.35
CA ILE A 236 -15.21 -6.75 1.03
C ILE A 236 -13.84 -6.24 0.57
N THR A 237 -13.73 -5.88 -0.70
CA THR A 237 -12.46 -5.49 -1.29
C THR A 237 -12.27 -3.98 -1.22
N ILE A 238 -11.12 -3.57 -0.68
CA ILE A 238 -10.62 -2.20 -0.67
C ILE A 238 -9.48 -2.16 -1.69
N TYR A 239 -9.67 -1.35 -2.74
CA TYR A 239 -8.72 -1.23 -3.85
C TYR A 239 -7.59 -0.26 -3.49
N GLY A 240 -6.44 -0.38 -4.14
CA GLY A 240 -5.24 0.36 -3.76
C GLY A 240 -5.33 1.87 -4.02
N HIS A 241 -6.00 2.27 -5.12
CA HIS A 241 -6.04 3.66 -5.57
C HIS A 241 -7.35 4.04 -6.24
N ASP A 242 -8.50 3.54 -5.77
CA ASP A 242 -9.81 3.83 -6.36
C ASP A 242 -10.42 5.12 -5.81
N PRO A 243 -10.45 6.24 -6.57
CA PRO A 243 -10.95 7.50 -6.06
C PRO A 243 -12.46 7.49 -5.75
N ALA A 244 -13.22 6.62 -6.43
CA ALA A 244 -14.65 6.50 -6.21
C ALA A 244 -14.93 5.77 -4.88
N GLN A 245 -14.21 4.67 -4.65
CA GLN A 245 -14.31 3.93 -3.40
C GLN A 245 -13.80 4.77 -2.22
N TRP A 246 -12.64 5.44 -2.36
CA TRP A 246 -12.09 6.28 -1.30
C TRP A 246 -13.05 7.35 -0.81
N ARG A 247 -13.77 8.02 -1.73
CA ARG A 247 -14.80 9.02 -1.35
C ARG A 247 -15.98 8.41 -0.59
N ALA A 248 -16.25 7.13 -0.78
CA ALA A 248 -17.35 6.42 -0.12
C ALA A 248 -16.95 5.78 1.21
N LEU A 249 -15.65 5.57 1.45
CA LEU A 249 -15.15 4.99 2.70
C LEU A 249 -15.24 6.00 3.86
N ALA A 250 -15.60 5.50 5.03
CA ALA A 250 -15.39 6.24 6.26
C ALA A 250 -13.89 6.39 6.52
N GLN A 251 -13.44 7.64 6.65
CA GLN A 251 -12.04 7.99 6.87
C GLN A 251 -11.85 8.51 8.30
N ALA A 252 -10.62 8.40 8.81
CA ALA A 252 -10.27 8.92 10.12
C ALA A 252 -10.80 10.38 10.32
N PRO A 253 -11.32 10.72 11.51
CA PRO A 253 -11.28 9.94 12.76
C PRO A 253 -12.36 8.86 12.90
N ALA A 254 -13.31 8.74 11.96
CA ALA A 254 -14.29 7.67 12.00
C ALA A 254 -13.66 6.33 11.61
N PRO A 255 -13.96 5.24 12.35
CA PRO A 255 -13.52 3.92 11.93
C PRO A 255 -14.27 3.46 10.68
N MET A 256 -13.66 2.59 9.91
CA MET A 256 -14.35 1.85 8.85
C MET A 256 -15.40 0.92 9.48
N VAL A 257 -16.62 1.02 9.00
CA VAL A 257 -17.75 0.20 9.47
C VAL A 257 -17.72 -1.16 8.84
#